data_a604fb5687abb10d39070d49d2a1114f
#
_entry.id   a604fb5687abb10d39070d49d2a1114f
#
_cell.length_a   1.000
_cell.length_b   1.000
_cell.length_c   1.000
_cell.angle_alpha   90.00
_cell.angle_beta   90.00
_cell.angle_gamma   90.00
#
_symmetry.space_group_name_H-M   'P 1'
#
loop_
_entity.id
_entity.type
_entity.pdbx_description
1 polymer ?
#
loop_
_entity_poly.entity_id
_entity_poly.type
_entity_poly.pdbx_seq_one_letter_code
_entity_poly.pdbx_strand_id
1 'polypeptide(L)'
;IVFEWDKMLSFEGNTAPYLLYTYARIQSILRKVAEQNINLNENIEIKTENKIEKSLATYLLAFPISALKAAETFKPNLIADYLYELSKKLNSFYNNCPILNQDMETLKSRSLLIKKTGEVLKEGLKLLGIPVLNKM
;
A
#
# COMPACT_ATOMS: atom_id res chain seq x y z
N ILE A 1 5.70 9.97 25.08
CA ILE A 1 4.51 9.35 24.45
C ILE A 1 3.77 8.64 25.59
N VAL A 2 2.51 9.02 25.79
CA VAL A 2 1.64 8.29 26.75
C VAL A 2 1.04 7.12 25.99
N PHE A 3 1.20 5.91 26.53
CA PHE A 3 0.62 4.70 25.95
C PHE A 3 -0.87 4.62 26.31
N GLU A 4 -1.72 4.51 25.30
CA GLU A 4 -3.17 4.36 25.44
C GLU A 4 -3.65 3.20 24.58
N TRP A 5 -4.22 2.15 25.18
CA TRP A 5 -4.68 0.95 24.46
C TRP A 5 -5.67 1.28 23.36
N ASP A 6 -6.65 2.11 23.63
CA ASP A 6 -7.70 2.47 22.66
C ASP A 6 -7.12 3.13 21.40
N LYS A 7 -6.10 3.98 21.56
CA LYS A 7 -5.40 4.61 20.44
C LYS A 7 -4.52 3.62 19.68
N MET A 8 -3.84 2.71 20.39
CA MET A 8 -2.91 1.75 19.76
C MET A 8 -3.64 0.66 18.97
N LEU A 9 -4.85 0.29 19.38
CA LEU A 9 -5.68 -0.71 18.73
C LEU A 9 -6.70 -0.12 17.75
N SER A 10 -6.70 1.19 17.56
CA SER A 10 -7.60 1.88 16.64
C SER A 10 -7.33 1.47 15.19
N PHE A 11 -8.40 1.35 14.40
CA PHE A 11 -8.34 1.24 12.94
C PHE A 11 -8.16 2.61 12.25
N GLU A 12 -7.89 3.65 13.01
CA GLU A 12 -7.61 5.00 12.53
C GLU A 12 -6.24 5.47 13.02
N GLY A 13 -5.58 6.31 12.22
CA GLY A 13 -4.26 6.85 12.56
C GLY A 13 -3.10 5.90 12.22
N ASN A 14 -1.90 6.24 12.73
CA ASN A 14 -0.68 5.47 12.50
C ASN A 14 -0.60 4.27 13.46
N THR A 15 -1.38 3.24 13.20
CA THR A 15 -1.51 2.05 14.04
C THR A 15 -1.31 0.77 13.23
N ALA A 16 -0.87 -0.31 13.89
CA ALA A 16 -0.72 -1.60 13.23
C ALA A 16 -2.04 -2.15 12.66
N PRO A 17 -3.20 -2.10 13.36
CA PRO A 17 -4.49 -2.49 12.80
C PRO A 17 -4.86 -1.74 11.53
N TYR A 18 -4.61 -0.43 11.45
CA TYR A 18 -4.87 0.36 10.24
C TYR A 18 -4.04 -0.13 9.05
N LEU A 19 -2.74 -0.37 9.24
CA LEU A 19 -1.85 -0.86 8.17
C LEU A 19 -2.23 -2.29 7.72
N LEU A 20 -2.56 -3.17 8.66
CA LEU A 20 -3.03 -4.53 8.37
C LEU A 20 -4.36 -4.52 7.60
N TYR A 21 -5.32 -3.69 8.02
CA TYR A 21 -6.57 -3.50 7.31
C TYR A 21 -6.36 -2.99 5.89
N THR A 22 -5.45 -2.01 5.71
CA THR A 22 -5.09 -1.48 4.38
C THR A 22 -4.55 -2.59 3.48
N TYR A 23 -3.66 -3.45 4.01
CA TYR A 23 -3.13 -4.59 3.26
C TYR A 23 -4.24 -5.60 2.89
N ALA A 24 -5.10 -5.97 3.83
CA ALA A 24 -6.21 -6.91 3.57
C ALA A 24 -7.18 -6.36 2.51
N ARG A 25 -7.41 -5.04 2.50
CA ARG A 25 -8.22 -4.35 1.48
C ARG A 25 -7.57 -4.46 0.09
N ILE A 26 -6.26 -4.25 -0.02
CA ILE A 26 -5.51 -4.47 -1.28
C ILE A 26 -5.73 -5.89 -1.78
N GLN A 27 -5.57 -6.90 -0.91
CA GLN A 27 -5.75 -8.30 -1.30
C GLN A 27 -7.18 -8.57 -1.78
N SER A 28 -8.18 -7.94 -1.18
CA SER A 28 -9.58 -8.05 -1.60
C SER A 28 -9.79 -7.48 -3.01
N ILE A 29 -9.18 -6.34 -3.32
CA ILE A 29 -9.26 -5.72 -4.66
C ILE A 29 -8.57 -6.62 -5.70
N LEU A 30 -7.38 -7.12 -5.40
CA LEU A 30 -6.63 -7.99 -6.31
C LEU A 30 -7.36 -9.31 -6.58
N ARG A 31 -8.09 -9.87 -5.61
CA ARG A 31 -8.96 -11.03 -5.85
C ARG A 31 -10.06 -10.72 -6.85
N LYS A 32 -10.74 -9.57 -6.73
CA LYS A 32 -11.78 -9.14 -7.69
C LYS A 32 -11.23 -8.92 -9.10
N VAL A 33 -9.99 -8.42 -9.22
CA VAL A 33 -9.29 -8.28 -10.50
C VAL A 33 -8.98 -9.67 -11.08
N ALA A 34 -8.52 -10.61 -10.26
CA ALA A 34 -8.21 -11.97 -10.69
C ALA A 34 -9.47 -12.74 -11.18
N GLU A 35 -10.64 -12.48 -10.59
CA GLU A 35 -11.92 -13.03 -11.04
C GLU A 35 -12.28 -12.62 -12.49
N GLN A 36 -11.67 -11.55 -13.00
CA GLN A 36 -11.82 -11.11 -14.40
C GLN A 36 -10.79 -11.77 -15.35
N ASN A 37 -10.07 -12.80 -14.91
CA ASN A 37 -9.02 -13.50 -15.66
C ASN A 37 -7.89 -12.59 -16.17
N ILE A 38 -7.57 -11.54 -15.41
CA ILE A 38 -6.51 -10.60 -15.75
C ILE A 38 -5.18 -11.09 -15.17
N ASN A 39 -4.21 -11.31 -16.08
CA ASN A 39 -2.85 -11.69 -15.68
C ASN A 39 -2.01 -10.44 -15.37
N LEU A 40 -1.66 -10.25 -14.09
CA LEU A 40 -0.78 -9.16 -13.64
C LEU A 40 0.70 -9.55 -13.60
N ASN A 41 1.08 -10.72 -14.12
CA ASN A 41 2.47 -11.18 -14.18
C ASN A 41 3.12 -10.92 -15.55
N GLU A 42 2.38 -10.39 -16.52
CA GLU A 42 2.89 -9.92 -17.81
C GLU A 42 3.69 -8.63 -17.63
N ASN A 43 4.49 -8.27 -18.64
CA ASN A 43 5.14 -6.96 -18.71
C ASN A 43 4.09 -5.86 -18.91
N ILE A 44 3.57 -5.35 -17.78
CA ILE A 44 2.60 -4.27 -17.76
C ILE A 44 3.35 -2.98 -17.46
N GLU A 45 3.19 -1.99 -18.32
CA GLU A 45 3.66 -0.64 -18.07
C GLU A 45 2.69 0.08 -17.12
N ILE A 46 3.20 0.64 -16.03
CA ILE A 46 2.41 1.51 -15.17
C ILE A 46 2.35 2.89 -15.81
N LYS A 47 1.18 3.26 -16.30
CA LYS A 47 0.89 4.60 -16.83
C LYS A 47 0.26 5.45 -15.72
N THR A 48 0.84 6.60 -15.48
CA THR A 48 0.32 7.58 -14.50
C THR A 48 -0.32 8.73 -15.25
N GLU A 49 -1.64 8.69 -15.43
CA GLU A 49 -2.39 9.67 -16.19
C GLU A 49 -2.72 10.93 -15.39
N ASN A 50 -2.79 10.82 -14.07
CA ASN A 50 -3.14 11.93 -13.20
C ASN A 50 -2.16 12.09 -12.03
N LYS A 51 -2.30 13.21 -11.30
CA LYS A 51 -1.41 13.56 -10.18
C LYS A 51 -1.47 12.57 -9.02
N ILE A 52 -2.62 11.94 -8.80
CA ILE A 52 -2.83 11.00 -7.68
C ILE A 52 -2.07 9.70 -7.97
N GLU A 53 -2.21 9.15 -9.19
CA GLU A 53 -1.46 7.98 -9.64
C GLU A 53 0.05 8.23 -9.58
N LYS A 54 0.49 9.38 -10.10
CA LYS A 54 1.89 9.79 -10.07
C LYS A 54 2.41 9.92 -8.63
N SER A 55 1.63 10.52 -7.73
CA SER A 55 2.00 10.68 -6.32
C SER A 55 2.21 9.33 -5.64
N LEU A 56 1.31 8.36 -5.85
CA LEU A 56 1.43 7.02 -5.31
C LEU A 56 2.65 6.29 -5.89
N ALA A 57 2.80 6.28 -7.21
CA ALA A 57 3.91 5.61 -7.89
C ALA A 57 5.28 6.17 -7.46
N THR A 58 5.42 7.50 -7.40
CA THR A 58 6.66 8.15 -6.97
C THR A 58 6.98 7.83 -5.51
N TYR A 59 5.95 7.79 -4.64
CA TYR A 59 6.15 7.49 -3.22
C TYR A 59 6.62 6.05 -3.00
N LEU A 60 6.15 5.08 -3.80
CA LEU A 60 6.63 3.70 -3.75
C LEU A 60 8.14 3.58 -4.00
N LEU A 61 8.68 4.39 -4.91
CA LEU A 61 10.12 4.39 -5.23
C LEU A 61 11.00 4.88 -4.07
N ALA A 62 10.44 5.61 -3.11
CA ALA A 62 11.17 6.11 -1.96
C ALA A 62 11.34 5.06 -0.83
N PHE A 63 10.70 3.89 -0.91
CA PHE A 63 10.75 2.88 0.14
C PHE A 63 12.18 2.42 0.48
N PRO A 64 13.05 2.06 -0.47
CA PRO A 64 14.40 1.60 -0.15
C PRO A 64 15.21 2.64 0.62
N ILE A 65 15.07 3.92 0.25
CA ILE A 65 15.77 5.02 0.92
C ILE A 65 15.24 5.21 2.35
N SER A 66 13.92 5.10 2.55
CA SER A 66 13.29 5.20 3.86
C SER A 66 13.70 4.06 4.78
N ALA A 67 13.78 2.83 4.25
CA ALA A 67 14.24 1.66 4.99
C ALA A 67 15.72 1.78 5.38
N LEU A 68 16.58 2.22 4.46
CA LEU A 68 18.00 2.44 4.73
C LEU A 68 18.19 3.50 5.83
N LYS A 69 17.49 4.62 5.74
CA LYS A 69 17.56 5.69 6.75
C LYS A 69 17.11 5.21 8.13
N ALA A 70 16.06 4.38 8.19
CA ALA A 70 15.59 3.79 9.44
C ALA A 70 16.66 2.89 10.07
N ALA A 71 17.34 2.07 9.26
CA ALA A 71 18.42 1.20 9.70
C ALA A 71 19.65 2.00 10.19
N GLU A 72 20.13 2.97 9.41
CA GLU A 72 21.29 3.80 9.75
C GLU A 72 21.09 4.64 11.02
N THR A 73 19.86 5.07 11.28
CA THR A 73 19.53 5.91 12.43
C THR A 73 18.95 5.13 13.61
N PHE A 74 18.78 3.82 13.49
CA PHE A 74 18.12 2.96 14.50
C PHE A 74 16.72 3.44 14.88
N LYS A 75 15.94 3.93 13.89
CA LYS A 75 14.61 4.50 14.07
C LYS A 75 13.54 3.74 13.29
N PRO A 76 13.04 2.61 13.81
CA PRO A 76 12.00 1.82 13.14
C PRO A 76 10.69 2.60 12.91
N ASN A 77 10.41 3.62 13.71
CA ASN A 77 9.26 4.49 13.51
C ASN A 77 9.25 5.18 12.13
N LEU A 78 10.40 5.40 11.50
CA LEU A 78 10.47 5.96 10.15
C LEU A 78 9.83 5.04 9.12
N ILE A 79 9.91 3.71 9.31
CA ILE A 79 9.19 2.75 8.48
C ILE A 79 7.69 2.84 8.74
N ALA A 80 7.26 2.88 10.00
CA ALA A 80 5.85 3.02 10.34
C ALA A 80 5.23 4.30 9.75
N ASP A 81 5.91 5.43 9.89
CA ASP A 81 5.48 6.71 9.33
C ASP A 81 5.39 6.66 7.79
N TYR A 82 6.36 6.03 7.14
CA TYR A 82 6.35 5.82 5.69
C TYR A 82 5.13 4.98 5.26
N LEU A 83 4.87 3.85 5.92
CA LEU A 83 3.75 2.97 5.59
C LEU A 83 2.40 3.66 5.84
N TYR A 84 2.31 4.48 6.86
CA TYR A 84 1.10 5.26 7.14
C TYR A 84 0.83 6.29 6.02
N GLU A 85 1.83 7.05 5.60
CA GLU A 85 1.70 8.00 4.49
C GLU A 85 1.39 7.27 3.16
N LEU A 86 2.02 6.12 2.91
CA LEU A 86 1.71 5.27 1.76
C LEU A 86 0.25 4.84 1.75
N SER A 87 -0.27 4.43 2.92
CA SER A 87 -1.67 4.04 3.09
C SER A 87 -2.64 5.19 2.82
N LYS A 88 -2.32 6.41 3.23
CA LYS A 88 -3.12 7.61 2.92
C LYS A 88 -3.15 7.90 1.42
N LYS A 89 -1.99 7.80 0.75
CA LYS A 89 -1.91 7.96 -0.71
C LYS A 89 -2.70 6.88 -1.45
N LEU A 90 -2.64 5.63 -0.99
CA LEU A 90 -3.46 4.55 -1.53
C LEU A 90 -4.95 4.82 -1.35
N ASN A 91 -5.39 5.30 -0.19
CA ASN A 91 -6.80 5.64 0.03
C ASN A 91 -7.27 6.77 -0.89
N SER A 92 -6.44 7.80 -1.08
CA SER A 92 -6.71 8.87 -2.05
C SER A 92 -6.81 8.32 -3.47
N PHE A 93 -5.89 7.44 -3.86
CA PHE A 93 -5.91 6.77 -5.16
C PHE A 93 -7.20 5.95 -5.33
N TYR A 94 -7.53 5.10 -4.37
CA TYR A 94 -8.72 4.24 -4.44
C TYR A 94 -10.03 5.02 -4.58
N ASN A 95 -10.13 6.15 -3.90
CA ASN A 95 -11.33 6.97 -3.92
C ASN A 95 -11.50 7.78 -5.22
N ASN A 96 -10.40 8.08 -5.91
CA ASN A 96 -10.41 8.98 -7.08
C ASN A 96 -10.07 8.29 -8.40
N CYS A 97 -9.50 7.09 -8.36
CA CYS A 97 -9.05 6.35 -9.54
C CYS A 97 -9.76 4.98 -9.60
N PRO A 98 -10.94 4.88 -10.22
CA PRO A 98 -11.65 3.61 -10.37
C PRO A 98 -10.76 2.57 -11.06
N ILE A 99 -10.82 1.32 -10.60
CA ILE A 99 -10.00 0.22 -11.13
C ILE A 99 -10.86 -0.68 -12.00
N LEU A 100 -11.98 -1.13 -11.44
CA LEU A 100 -12.93 -1.97 -12.15
C LEU A 100 -13.74 -1.13 -13.14
N ASN A 101 -14.24 -1.77 -14.23
CA ASN A 101 -15.03 -1.13 -15.27
C ASN A 101 -14.27 -0.04 -16.06
N GLN A 102 -12.96 -0.19 -16.18
CA GLN A 102 -12.11 0.65 -17.02
C GLN A 102 -11.69 -0.13 -18.28
N ASP A 103 -11.10 0.58 -19.24
CA ASP A 103 -10.42 -0.09 -20.35
C ASP A 103 -9.30 -1.00 -19.82
N MET A 104 -8.93 -2.02 -20.61
CA MET A 104 -7.98 -3.06 -20.18
C MET A 104 -6.61 -2.51 -19.79
N GLU A 105 -6.15 -1.47 -20.47
CA GLU A 105 -4.84 -0.87 -20.20
C GLU A 105 -4.83 -0.14 -18.85
N THR A 106 -5.81 0.72 -18.60
CA THR A 106 -6.00 1.44 -17.34
C THR A 106 -6.21 0.46 -16.18
N LEU A 107 -7.03 -0.58 -16.39
CA LEU A 107 -7.29 -1.60 -15.37
C LEU A 107 -6.00 -2.34 -14.99
N LYS A 108 -5.22 -2.81 -15.97
CA LYS A 108 -3.94 -3.49 -15.72
C LYS A 108 -2.94 -2.57 -15.02
N SER A 109 -2.77 -1.33 -15.49
CA SER A 109 -1.86 -0.34 -14.90
C SER A 109 -2.20 -0.04 -13.45
N ARG A 110 -3.47 0.27 -13.15
CA ARG A 110 -3.93 0.57 -11.79
C ARG A 110 -3.85 -0.63 -10.87
N SER A 111 -4.20 -1.82 -11.37
CA SER A 111 -4.11 -3.07 -10.60
C SER A 111 -2.66 -3.40 -10.24
N LEU A 112 -1.71 -3.19 -11.17
CA LEU A 112 -0.30 -3.39 -10.89
C LEU A 112 0.21 -2.38 -9.85
N LEU A 113 -0.22 -1.13 -9.92
CA LEU A 113 0.15 -0.10 -8.94
C LEU A 113 -0.32 -0.48 -7.52
N ILE A 114 -1.53 -0.99 -7.39
CA ILE A 114 -2.05 -1.52 -6.10
C ILE A 114 -1.28 -2.76 -5.65
N LYS A 115 -0.97 -3.68 -6.56
CA LYS A 115 -0.15 -4.87 -6.24
C LYS A 115 1.20 -4.47 -5.67
N LYS A 116 1.89 -3.52 -6.31
CA LYS A 116 3.18 -3.00 -5.82
C LYS A 116 3.05 -2.28 -4.48
N THR A 117 1.97 -1.55 -4.26
CA THR A 117 1.69 -0.95 -2.95
C THR A 117 1.54 -2.02 -1.86
N GLY A 118 0.84 -3.12 -2.15
CA GLY A 118 0.70 -4.25 -1.24
C GLY A 118 2.04 -4.94 -0.93
N GLU A 119 2.89 -5.12 -1.93
CA GLU A 119 4.23 -5.68 -1.75
C GLU A 119 5.08 -4.82 -0.80
N VAL A 120 5.08 -3.50 -0.99
CA VAL A 120 5.82 -2.56 -0.12
C VAL A 120 5.26 -2.53 1.30
N LEU A 121 3.92 -2.52 1.46
CA LEU A 121 3.29 -2.62 2.78
C LEU A 121 3.71 -3.91 3.50
N LYS A 122 3.68 -5.04 2.81
CA LYS A 122 4.08 -6.34 3.36
C LYS A 122 5.53 -6.34 3.80
N GLU A 123 6.45 -5.86 2.96
CA GLU A 123 7.88 -5.79 3.31
C GLU A 123 8.14 -4.82 4.47
N GLY A 124 7.51 -3.65 4.48
CA GLY A 124 7.66 -2.69 5.57
C GLY A 124 7.12 -3.23 6.91
N LEU A 125 5.96 -3.89 6.90
CA LEU A 125 5.41 -4.54 8.10
C LEU A 125 6.31 -5.68 8.57
N LYS A 126 6.86 -6.47 7.66
CA LYS A 126 7.84 -7.53 7.98
C LYS A 126 9.08 -6.96 8.67
N LEU A 127 9.62 -5.82 8.21
CA LEU A 127 10.75 -5.15 8.85
C LEU A 127 10.39 -4.68 10.28
N LEU A 128 9.13 -4.38 10.56
CA LEU A 128 8.62 -4.06 11.89
C LEU A 128 8.26 -5.30 12.74
N GLY A 129 8.45 -6.51 12.20
CA GLY A 129 8.09 -7.76 12.89
C GLY A 129 6.59 -8.05 12.90
N ILE A 130 5.80 -7.41 12.03
CA ILE A 130 4.34 -7.55 11.98
C ILE A 130 3.96 -8.43 10.79
N PRO A 131 3.45 -9.66 11.00
CA PRO A 131 2.97 -10.51 9.91
C PRO A 131 1.67 -9.95 9.32
N VAL A 132 1.52 -10.06 7.99
CA VAL A 132 0.32 -9.60 7.30
C VAL A 132 -0.78 -10.65 7.30
N LEU A 133 -2.04 -10.20 7.21
CA LEU A 133 -3.24 -11.02 7.09
C LEU A 133 -3.87 -10.79 5.71
N ASN A 134 -4.21 -11.86 5.00
CA ASN A 134 -4.85 -11.76 3.69
C ASN A 134 -6.36 -11.43 3.78
N LYS A 135 -6.95 -11.59 4.95
CA LYS A 135 -8.35 -11.24 5.28
C LYS A 135 -8.41 -10.71 6.71
N MET A 136 -9.18 -9.71 6.90
CA MET A 136 -9.60 -9.16 8.19
C MET A 136 -11.10 -9.02 8.22
#